data_8d74c50e33de2e8a993997e5ce95bc9e
#
_entry.id   8d74c50e33de2e8a993997e5ce95bc9e
#
_cell.length_a   1.000
_cell.length_b   1.000
_cell.length_c   1.000
_cell.angle_alpha   90.00
_cell.angle_beta   90.00
_cell.angle_gamma   90.00
#
_symmetry.space_group_name_H-M   'P 1'
#
loop_
_entity.id
_entity.type
_entity.pdbx_description
1 polymer ?
#
loop_
_entity_poly.entity_id
_entity_poly.type
_entity_poly.pdbx_seq_one_letter_code
_entity_poly.pdbx_strand_id
1 'polypeptide(L)'
;MITNKNKKLGWIDGHWGIFKDLKVQINDRGLNFADGIFETILILNGIPQLLDEHLNRWEKSANILKMNPPPSKEWLILLIEDGITRSQLNNANGAIRINLTRGTSKQRGIDITQTCLNGFWLEIDSYQPNFESISTMVSQTERRNSFSRLSYCKTFSYGQGIQARIEAKNAGFNDALLLNIHGEICCGTTSNILVKREGHWFTPPLKSGCLPGIMRQRGIDLNIIKETLIEAIPEDNDEWFLINSLSCHPIQKVNQKELKISTNPKKFWLSLLDSKKK
;
A
#
# COMPACT_ATOMS: atom_id res chain seq x y z
N MET A 1 -18.88 33.16 5.68
CA MET A 1 -18.74 31.75 6.13
C MET A 1 -17.57 31.15 5.36
N ILE A 2 -16.44 30.95 6.00
CA ILE A 2 -15.28 30.32 5.40
C ILE A 2 -15.61 28.84 5.30
N THR A 3 -15.88 28.36 4.11
CA THR A 3 -16.12 26.94 3.83
C THR A 3 -14.85 26.17 4.20
N ASN A 4 -14.94 25.39 5.29
CA ASN A 4 -13.90 24.55 5.85
C ASN A 4 -13.74 23.29 4.97
N LYS A 5 -13.44 23.47 3.66
CA LYS A 5 -13.16 22.40 2.73
C LYS A 5 -11.79 21.81 3.05
N ASN A 6 -11.79 20.50 3.33
CA ASN A 6 -10.62 19.60 3.41
C ASN A 6 -9.73 19.74 4.65
N LYS A 7 -10.29 19.52 5.84
CA LYS A 7 -9.41 19.21 6.98
C LYS A 7 -9.30 17.68 7.10
N LYS A 8 -8.10 17.14 6.88
CA LYS A 8 -7.77 15.77 7.19
C LYS A 8 -8.10 15.49 8.65
N LEU A 9 -8.94 14.49 8.90
CA LEU A 9 -9.34 14.06 10.23
C LEU A 9 -8.52 12.85 10.67
N GLY A 10 -8.39 12.69 11.97
CA GLY A 10 -7.85 11.49 12.58
C GLY A 10 -8.60 11.09 13.83
N TRP A 11 -8.43 9.84 14.20
CA TRP A 11 -8.91 9.27 15.45
C TRP A 11 -7.76 8.61 16.18
N ILE A 12 -7.61 8.89 17.45
CA ILE A 12 -6.65 8.26 18.36
C ILE A 12 -7.20 8.28 19.77
N ASP A 13 -6.98 7.21 20.55
CA ASP A 13 -7.34 7.12 21.97
C ASP A 13 -8.78 7.57 22.32
N GLY A 14 -9.75 7.18 21.49
CA GLY A 14 -11.16 7.51 21.69
C GLY A 14 -11.61 8.87 21.15
N HIS A 15 -10.71 9.65 20.54
CA HIS A 15 -11.00 11.03 20.14
C HIS A 15 -10.82 11.28 18.65
N TRP A 16 -11.82 11.89 18.00
CA TRP A 16 -11.68 12.51 16.70
C TRP A 16 -11.10 13.91 16.81
N GLY A 17 -10.21 14.25 15.90
CA GLY A 17 -9.61 15.58 15.84
C GLY A 17 -9.09 15.92 14.44
N ILE A 18 -8.62 17.16 14.27
CA ILE A 18 -7.87 17.53 13.08
C ILE A 18 -6.54 16.77 13.14
N PHE A 19 -6.20 16.06 12.07
CA PHE A 19 -5.05 15.14 12.05
C PHE A 19 -3.74 15.77 12.56
N LYS A 20 -3.43 17.01 12.18
CA LYS A 20 -2.20 17.72 12.58
C LYS A 20 -2.12 17.99 14.10
N ASP A 21 -3.25 17.98 14.80
CA ASP A 21 -3.33 18.30 16.23
C ASP A 21 -3.29 17.05 17.12
N LEU A 22 -3.43 15.85 16.51
CA LEU A 22 -3.33 14.58 17.19
C LEU A 22 -1.85 14.19 17.41
N LYS A 23 -1.58 13.47 18.50
CA LYS A 23 -0.21 13.17 18.92
C LYS A 23 -0.07 11.69 19.24
N VAL A 24 1.02 11.09 18.78
CA VAL A 24 1.50 9.78 19.21
C VAL A 24 2.56 9.98 20.29
N GLN A 25 2.63 9.09 21.26
CA GLN A 25 3.63 9.17 22.32
C GLN A 25 5.04 8.95 21.76
N ILE A 26 6.02 9.75 22.21
CA ILE A 26 7.41 9.69 21.71
C ILE A 26 8.13 8.36 22.01
N ASN A 27 7.65 7.60 22.99
CA ASN A 27 8.16 6.27 23.31
C ASN A 27 7.38 5.13 22.62
N ASP A 28 6.53 5.45 21.64
CA ASP A 28 5.88 4.44 20.82
C ASP A 28 6.90 3.71 19.94
N ARG A 29 6.81 2.38 19.91
CA ARG A 29 7.74 1.52 19.15
C ARG A 29 7.61 1.69 17.64
N GLY A 30 6.42 2.05 17.14
CA GLY A 30 6.22 2.39 15.73
C GLY A 30 7.05 3.60 15.32
N LEU A 31 7.15 4.62 16.20
CA LEU A 31 7.98 5.80 15.98
C LEU A 31 9.48 5.47 16.09
N ASN A 32 9.88 4.74 17.13
CA ASN A 32 11.29 4.54 17.42
C ASN A 32 11.96 3.42 16.61
N PHE A 33 11.19 2.40 16.19
CA PHE A 33 11.73 1.18 15.57
C PHE A 33 11.00 0.79 14.28
N ALA A 34 10.03 1.58 13.82
CA ALA A 34 9.10 1.20 12.74
C ALA A 34 8.35 -0.12 13.05
N ASP A 35 8.17 -0.47 14.35
CA ASP A 35 7.50 -1.68 14.82
C ASP A 35 5.98 -1.48 14.78
N GLY A 36 5.46 -1.45 13.56
CA GLY A 36 4.05 -1.22 13.28
C GLY A 36 3.68 -1.63 11.85
N ILE A 37 2.39 -1.77 11.65
CA ILE A 37 1.76 -2.14 10.37
C ILE A 37 0.61 -1.17 10.07
N PHE A 38 0.28 -1.03 8.78
CA PHE A 38 -0.81 -0.16 8.38
C PHE A 38 -1.56 -0.70 7.16
N GLU A 39 -2.78 -0.22 6.98
CA GLU A 39 -3.53 -0.37 5.74
C GLU A 39 -3.93 0.98 5.18
N THR A 40 -4.14 1.03 3.86
CA THR A 40 -4.67 2.20 3.18
C THR A 40 -5.81 1.75 2.28
N ILE A 41 -7.01 2.20 2.62
CA ILE A 41 -8.27 1.77 2.03
C ILE A 41 -8.85 2.93 1.25
N LEU A 42 -9.18 2.70 -0.01
CA LEU A 42 -9.86 3.69 -0.84
C LEU A 42 -11.34 3.77 -0.47
N ILE A 43 -11.88 4.98 -0.48
CA ILE A 43 -13.32 5.25 -0.44
C ILE A 43 -13.74 5.72 -1.83
N LEU A 44 -14.73 5.06 -2.43
CA LEU A 44 -15.40 5.54 -3.64
C LEU A 44 -16.87 5.81 -3.33
N ASN A 45 -17.31 7.04 -3.54
CA ASN A 45 -18.69 7.47 -3.27
C ASN A 45 -19.17 7.05 -1.86
N GLY A 46 -18.33 7.26 -0.85
CA GLY A 46 -18.62 6.91 0.55
C GLY A 46 -18.43 5.43 0.91
N ILE A 47 -18.08 4.57 -0.02
CA ILE A 47 -17.96 3.13 0.20
C ILE A 47 -16.48 2.73 0.26
N PRO A 48 -16.00 2.19 1.40
CA PRO A 48 -14.65 1.61 1.50
C PRO A 48 -14.51 0.41 0.56
N GLN A 49 -13.48 0.42 -0.28
CA GLN A 49 -13.26 -0.61 -1.29
C GLN A 49 -12.43 -1.76 -0.73
N LEU A 50 -12.87 -3.01 -0.96
CA LEU A 50 -12.17 -4.24 -0.56
C LEU A 50 -11.77 -4.23 0.93
N LEU A 51 -12.67 -3.71 1.78
CA LEU A 51 -12.41 -3.52 3.21
C LEU A 51 -12.04 -4.84 3.89
N ASP A 52 -12.75 -5.92 3.59
CA ASP A 52 -12.52 -7.24 4.17
C ASP A 52 -11.14 -7.78 3.83
N GLU A 53 -10.71 -7.63 2.59
CA GLU A 53 -9.40 -8.04 2.12
C GLU A 53 -8.29 -7.25 2.82
N HIS A 54 -8.48 -5.95 3.01
CA HIS A 54 -7.55 -5.09 3.75
C HIS A 54 -7.44 -5.52 5.22
N LEU A 55 -8.55 -5.69 5.92
CA LEU A 55 -8.56 -6.09 7.33
C LEU A 55 -7.98 -7.49 7.52
N ASN A 56 -8.29 -8.44 6.64
CA ASN A 56 -7.71 -9.79 6.67
C ASN A 56 -6.18 -9.75 6.47
N ARG A 57 -5.65 -8.92 5.56
CA ARG A 57 -4.20 -8.77 5.38
C ARG A 57 -3.55 -8.12 6.60
N TRP A 58 -4.20 -7.15 7.21
CA TRP A 58 -3.72 -6.47 8.40
C TRP A 58 -3.59 -7.43 9.59
N GLU A 59 -4.63 -8.24 9.84
CA GLU A 59 -4.62 -9.29 10.85
C GLU A 59 -3.53 -10.34 10.57
N LYS A 60 -3.42 -10.83 9.32
CA LYS A 60 -2.33 -11.74 8.92
C LYS A 60 -0.96 -11.14 9.19
N SER A 61 -0.77 -9.86 8.91
CA SER A 61 0.49 -9.16 9.17
C SER A 61 0.79 -9.08 10.68
N ALA A 62 -0.21 -8.77 11.52
CA ALA A 62 -0.06 -8.78 12.97
C ALA A 62 0.36 -10.17 13.48
N ASN A 63 -0.27 -11.23 12.98
CA ASN A 63 0.06 -12.61 13.34
C ASN A 63 1.48 -13.01 12.91
N ILE A 64 1.91 -12.68 11.67
CA ILE A 64 3.28 -12.95 11.18
C ILE A 64 4.31 -12.27 12.07
N LEU A 65 4.04 -11.04 12.50
CA LEU A 65 4.95 -10.23 13.32
C LEU A 65 4.76 -10.46 14.84
N LYS A 66 3.88 -11.40 15.21
CA LYS A 66 3.58 -11.72 16.62
C LYS A 66 3.19 -10.46 17.42
N MET A 67 2.40 -9.59 16.83
CA MET A 67 1.75 -8.47 17.51
C MET A 67 0.47 -8.94 18.21
N ASN A 68 0.02 -8.22 19.23
CA ASN A 68 -1.32 -8.42 19.74
C ASN A 68 -2.35 -8.23 18.61
N PRO A 69 -3.51 -8.90 18.69
CA PRO A 69 -4.55 -8.73 17.67
C PRO A 69 -4.93 -7.27 17.44
N PRO A 70 -5.19 -6.86 16.20
CA PRO A 70 -5.84 -5.59 15.92
C PRO A 70 -7.20 -5.46 16.61
N PRO A 71 -7.80 -4.26 16.68
CA PRO A 71 -9.20 -4.10 17.06
C PRO A 71 -10.13 -4.97 16.21
N SER A 72 -11.27 -5.38 16.78
CA SER A 72 -12.21 -6.26 16.07
C SER A 72 -12.75 -5.61 14.79
N LYS A 73 -13.06 -6.43 13.81
CA LYS A 73 -13.57 -5.98 12.51
C LYS A 73 -14.87 -5.18 12.66
N GLU A 74 -15.77 -5.65 13.51
CA GLU A 74 -17.07 -5.00 13.75
C GLU A 74 -16.88 -3.57 14.30
N TRP A 75 -15.98 -3.42 15.26
CA TRP A 75 -15.66 -2.11 15.82
C TRP A 75 -15.00 -1.19 14.78
N LEU A 76 -14.07 -1.73 13.98
CA LEU A 76 -13.40 -0.97 12.93
C LEU A 76 -14.38 -0.47 11.86
N ILE A 77 -15.33 -1.30 11.46
CA ILE A 77 -16.37 -0.91 10.48
C ILE A 77 -17.13 0.31 11.00
N LEU A 78 -17.62 0.26 12.25
CA LEU A 78 -18.36 1.38 12.85
C LEU A 78 -17.49 2.65 12.94
N LEU A 79 -16.24 2.52 13.31
CA LEU A 79 -15.29 3.65 13.37
C LEU A 79 -15.04 4.27 11.99
N ILE A 80 -14.89 3.43 10.96
CA ILE A 80 -14.69 3.85 9.57
C ILE A 80 -15.95 4.60 9.06
N GLU A 81 -17.14 4.09 9.30
CA GLU A 81 -18.41 4.72 8.92
C GLU A 81 -18.59 6.07 9.60
N ASP A 82 -18.30 6.17 10.91
CA ASP A 82 -18.31 7.44 11.65
C ASP A 82 -17.29 8.42 11.05
N GLY A 83 -16.07 7.93 10.70
CA GLY A 83 -15.04 8.73 10.05
C GLY A 83 -15.47 9.27 8.68
N ILE A 84 -16.08 8.45 7.84
CA ILE A 84 -16.62 8.85 6.52
C ILE A 84 -17.65 9.96 6.69
N THR A 85 -18.54 9.81 7.66
CA THR A 85 -19.59 10.80 7.95
C THR A 85 -18.99 12.12 8.44
N ARG A 86 -18.08 12.10 9.40
CA ARG A 86 -17.41 13.28 9.94
C ARG A 86 -16.58 14.02 8.91
N SER A 87 -15.97 13.28 7.98
CA SER A 87 -15.16 13.83 6.89
C SER A 87 -15.99 14.28 5.69
N GLN A 88 -17.33 14.16 5.75
CA GLN A 88 -18.27 14.52 4.67
C GLN A 88 -17.98 13.76 3.36
N LEU A 89 -17.54 12.50 3.48
CA LEU A 89 -17.21 11.66 2.33
C LEU A 89 -18.33 10.71 1.90
N ASN A 90 -19.54 10.81 2.45
CA ASN A 90 -20.67 9.91 2.15
C ASN A 90 -21.01 9.80 0.65
N ASN A 91 -20.76 10.86 -0.13
CA ASN A 91 -20.96 10.90 -1.59
C ASN A 91 -19.70 11.38 -2.31
N ALA A 92 -18.53 11.15 -1.73
CA ALA A 92 -17.26 11.61 -2.27
C ALA A 92 -16.19 10.51 -2.17
N ASN A 93 -15.08 10.74 -2.84
CA ASN A 93 -13.93 9.85 -2.80
C ASN A 93 -12.95 10.29 -1.71
N GLY A 94 -12.32 9.33 -1.08
CA GLY A 94 -11.34 9.54 -0.03
C GLY A 94 -10.41 8.35 0.15
N ALA A 95 -9.55 8.46 1.14
CA ALA A 95 -8.70 7.38 1.59
C ALA A 95 -8.64 7.34 3.12
N ILE A 96 -8.66 6.14 3.66
CA ILE A 96 -8.46 5.86 5.08
C ILE A 96 -7.12 5.17 5.23
N ARG A 97 -6.34 5.61 6.20
CA ARG A 97 -5.18 4.86 6.68
C ARG A 97 -5.42 4.46 8.12
N ILE A 98 -5.37 3.16 8.40
CA ILE A 98 -5.39 2.60 9.75
C ILE A 98 -3.98 2.15 10.12
N ASN A 99 -3.56 2.45 11.34
CA ASN A 99 -2.21 2.21 11.81
C ASN A 99 -2.25 1.43 13.13
N LEU A 100 -1.38 0.43 13.26
CA LEU A 100 -1.21 -0.36 14.46
C LEU A 100 0.27 -0.45 14.79
N THR A 101 0.65 -0.02 15.98
CA THR A 101 2.00 -0.25 16.50
C THR A 101 1.96 -1.27 17.62
N ARG A 102 3.12 -1.78 18.00
CA ARG A 102 3.23 -2.60 19.22
C ARG A 102 3.09 -1.77 20.50
N GLY A 103 2.84 -0.46 20.37
CA GLY A 103 2.62 0.47 21.47
C GLY A 103 3.90 0.99 22.11
N THR A 104 3.76 1.48 23.32
CA THR A 104 4.86 2.13 24.05
C THR A 104 5.72 1.12 24.82
N SER A 105 7.01 1.37 24.91
CA SER A 105 7.94 0.61 25.74
C SER A 105 8.50 1.47 26.86
N LYS A 106 8.59 0.89 28.06
CA LYS A 106 9.29 1.49 29.21
C LYS A 106 10.78 1.18 29.22
N GLN A 107 11.20 0.18 28.45
CA GLN A 107 12.59 -0.28 28.40
C GLN A 107 13.27 0.18 27.12
N ARG A 108 14.59 0.38 27.19
CA ARG A 108 15.42 0.61 26.01
C ARG A 108 15.62 -0.69 25.23
N GLY A 109 15.82 -0.56 23.90
CA GLY A 109 16.14 -1.68 23.05
C GLY A 109 14.93 -2.27 22.32
N ILE A 110 15.20 -3.33 21.56
CA ILE A 110 14.21 -3.96 20.67
C ILE A 110 13.40 -5.07 21.36
N ASP A 111 13.77 -5.45 22.58
CA ASP A 111 13.08 -6.52 23.30
C ASP A 111 11.60 -6.20 23.51
N ILE A 112 10.78 -7.24 23.41
CA ILE A 112 9.34 -7.13 23.55
C ILE A 112 8.95 -7.57 24.96
N THR A 113 8.39 -6.65 25.74
CA THR A 113 7.77 -6.96 27.01
C THR A 113 6.31 -7.36 26.81
N GLN A 114 5.83 -8.36 27.53
CA GLN A 114 4.45 -8.90 27.39
C GLN A 114 3.34 -7.92 27.75
N THR A 115 3.65 -6.73 28.27
CA THR A 115 2.68 -5.74 28.77
C THR A 115 2.41 -4.58 27.80
N CYS A 116 2.96 -4.60 26.58
CA CYS A 116 2.69 -3.53 25.61
C CYS A 116 1.27 -3.66 25.06
N LEU A 117 0.45 -2.65 25.28
CA LEU A 117 -0.82 -2.48 24.56
C LEU A 117 -0.54 -1.87 23.19
N ASN A 118 -1.20 -2.37 22.15
CA ASN A 118 -1.06 -1.80 20.81
C ASN A 118 -1.42 -0.31 20.81
N GLY A 119 -0.62 0.49 20.11
CA GLY A 119 -1.02 1.83 19.68
C GLY A 119 -1.86 1.71 18.41
N PHE A 120 -3.01 2.38 18.38
CA PHE A 120 -3.90 2.40 17.22
C PHE A 120 -4.37 3.81 16.91
N TRP A 121 -4.30 4.21 15.64
CA TRP A 121 -4.93 5.43 15.15
C TRP A 121 -5.37 5.28 13.69
N LEU A 122 -6.31 6.14 13.33
CA LEU A 122 -6.86 6.21 11.99
C LEU A 122 -6.72 7.65 11.45
N GLU A 123 -6.49 7.76 10.16
CA GLU A 123 -6.53 9.03 9.42
C GLU A 123 -7.43 8.88 8.20
N ILE A 124 -8.18 9.95 7.89
CA ILE A 124 -9.11 9.98 6.77
C ILE A 124 -9.06 11.34 6.09
N ASP A 125 -9.01 11.32 4.75
CA ASP A 125 -8.95 12.53 3.93
C ASP A 125 -9.63 12.31 2.59
N SER A 126 -9.97 13.39 1.90
CA SER A 126 -10.37 13.35 0.49
C SER A 126 -9.22 12.83 -0.37
N TYR A 127 -9.54 11.98 -1.34
CA TYR A 127 -8.55 11.43 -2.26
C TYR A 127 -9.18 11.11 -3.60
N GLN A 128 -8.41 11.28 -4.69
CA GLN A 128 -8.81 10.84 -6.03
C GLN A 128 -7.78 9.84 -6.55
N PRO A 129 -8.23 8.67 -7.04
CA PRO A 129 -7.33 7.69 -7.67
C PRO A 129 -6.56 8.29 -8.83
N ASN A 130 -5.28 7.93 -8.94
CA ASN A 130 -4.40 8.44 -9.98
C ASN A 130 -4.05 7.34 -11.00
N PHE A 131 -4.11 7.70 -12.29
CA PHE A 131 -3.90 6.82 -13.44
C PHE A 131 -2.91 7.40 -14.45
N GLU A 132 -2.17 8.44 -14.08
CA GLU A 132 -1.18 9.07 -14.95
C GLU A 132 -0.03 8.11 -15.26
N SER A 133 0.48 8.20 -16.50
CA SER A 133 1.67 7.47 -16.92
C SER A 133 2.91 7.99 -16.22
N ILE A 134 3.83 7.10 -15.90
CA ILE A 134 5.07 7.41 -15.20
C ILE A 134 6.28 6.82 -15.89
N SER A 135 7.44 7.42 -15.67
CA SER A 135 8.74 6.85 -16.00
C SER A 135 9.34 6.18 -14.78
N THR A 136 10.03 5.05 -14.98
CA THR A 136 10.69 4.31 -13.90
C THR A 136 12.11 3.95 -14.27
N MET A 137 12.93 3.73 -13.25
CA MET A 137 14.24 3.11 -13.38
C MET A 137 14.32 1.88 -12.49
N VAL A 138 15.22 0.96 -12.81
CA VAL A 138 15.60 -0.12 -11.90
C VAL A 138 16.57 0.44 -10.88
N SER A 139 16.24 0.38 -9.59
CA SER A 139 17.12 0.85 -8.52
C SER A 139 18.45 0.11 -8.56
N GLN A 140 19.55 0.83 -8.43
CA GLN A 140 20.91 0.28 -8.41
C GLN A 140 21.35 -0.08 -6.99
N THR A 141 20.79 0.62 -5.99
CA THR A 141 21.23 0.53 -4.59
C THR A 141 20.34 -0.35 -3.73
N GLU A 142 19.03 -0.38 -3.99
CA GLU A 142 18.06 -1.04 -3.12
C GLU A 142 17.58 -2.37 -3.70
N ARG A 143 17.50 -3.40 -2.84
CA ARG A 143 17.03 -4.74 -3.18
C ARG A 143 16.05 -5.27 -2.15
N ARG A 144 14.95 -5.89 -2.61
CA ARG A 144 13.99 -6.53 -1.71
C ARG A 144 14.56 -7.85 -1.17
N ASN A 145 14.51 -8.02 0.13
CA ASN A 145 14.87 -9.28 0.76
C ASN A 145 13.70 -10.27 0.69
N SER A 146 13.77 -11.22 -0.25
CA SER A 146 12.73 -12.24 -0.44
C SER A 146 12.61 -13.25 0.71
N PHE A 147 13.60 -13.37 1.59
CA PHE A 147 13.55 -14.24 2.78
C PHE A 147 12.96 -13.53 4.01
N SER A 148 12.83 -12.21 3.99
CA SER A 148 12.32 -11.46 5.14
C SER A 148 10.80 -11.60 5.28
N ARG A 149 10.33 -11.94 6.47
CA ARG A 149 8.90 -11.87 6.82
C ARG A 149 8.30 -10.48 6.63
N LEU A 150 9.12 -9.43 6.80
CA LEU A 150 8.69 -8.05 6.61
C LEU A 150 8.26 -7.76 5.16
N SER A 151 8.77 -8.51 4.19
CA SER A 151 8.38 -8.36 2.78
C SER A 151 6.91 -8.71 2.52
N TYR A 152 6.32 -9.57 3.35
CA TYR A 152 4.91 -9.98 3.27
C TYR A 152 3.96 -9.11 4.10
N CYS A 153 4.50 -8.16 4.88
CA CYS A 153 3.73 -7.31 5.77
C CYS A 153 3.80 -5.84 5.32
N LYS A 154 2.67 -5.13 5.43
CA LYS A 154 2.63 -3.69 5.16
C LYS A 154 3.05 -2.93 6.42
N THR A 155 4.38 -2.88 6.66
CA THR A 155 4.98 -2.30 7.85
C THR A 155 5.28 -0.80 7.71
N PHE A 156 5.59 -0.12 8.81
CA PHE A 156 6.09 1.27 8.81
C PHE A 156 7.51 1.40 8.24
N SER A 157 8.23 0.31 8.04
CA SER A 157 9.62 0.29 7.56
C SER A 157 9.72 0.61 6.07
N TYR A 158 9.49 1.86 5.70
CA TYR A 158 9.53 2.37 4.32
C TYR A 158 10.88 2.96 3.91
N GLY A 159 11.90 2.91 4.77
CA GLY A 159 13.22 3.48 4.50
C GLY A 159 13.79 3.05 3.15
N GLN A 160 13.75 1.76 2.83
CA GLN A 160 14.22 1.21 1.56
C GLN A 160 13.47 1.81 0.36
N GLY A 161 12.13 1.82 0.41
CA GLY A 161 11.31 2.41 -0.67
C GLY A 161 11.55 3.91 -0.83
N ILE A 162 11.80 4.63 0.28
CA ILE A 162 12.12 6.07 0.26
C ILE A 162 13.47 6.29 -0.43
N GLN A 163 14.52 5.52 -0.09
CA GLN A 163 15.84 5.67 -0.71
C GLN A 163 15.78 5.37 -2.23
N ALA A 164 15.11 4.30 -2.64
CA ALA A 164 14.91 3.98 -4.05
C ALA A 164 14.12 5.09 -4.79
N ARG A 165 13.12 5.69 -4.14
CA ARG A 165 12.37 6.81 -4.71
C ARG A 165 13.23 8.07 -4.87
N ILE A 166 14.09 8.36 -3.91
CA ILE A 166 15.05 9.48 -3.98
C ILE A 166 16.04 9.24 -5.13
N GLU A 167 16.59 8.02 -5.25
CA GLU A 167 17.46 7.63 -6.36
C GLU A 167 16.78 7.89 -7.71
N ALA A 168 15.54 7.42 -7.89
CA ALA A 168 14.77 7.63 -9.11
C ALA A 168 14.55 9.13 -9.41
N LYS A 169 14.14 9.90 -8.42
CA LYS A 169 13.89 11.34 -8.57
C LYS A 169 15.17 12.10 -8.98
N ASN A 170 16.31 11.77 -8.38
CA ASN A 170 17.60 12.37 -8.72
C ASN A 170 18.03 12.03 -10.16
N ALA A 171 17.61 10.88 -10.68
CA ALA A 171 17.86 10.45 -12.07
C ALA A 171 16.77 10.92 -13.06
N GLY A 172 15.79 11.73 -12.62
CA GLY A 172 14.73 12.27 -13.49
C GLY A 172 13.54 11.33 -13.73
N PHE A 173 13.39 10.26 -12.94
CA PHE A 173 12.28 9.31 -13.03
C PHE A 173 11.23 9.55 -11.93
N ASN A 174 10.01 9.03 -12.15
CA ASN A 174 8.91 9.18 -11.19
C ASN A 174 8.96 8.17 -10.06
N ASP A 175 9.38 6.92 -10.34
CA ASP A 175 9.44 5.81 -9.38
C ASP A 175 10.62 4.89 -9.69
N ALA A 176 10.98 4.02 -8.73
CA ALA A 176 11.95 2.97 -8.92
C ALA A 176 11.30 1.58 -8.91
N LEU A 177 11.80 0.71 -9.77
CA LEU A 177 11.55 -0.72 -9.72
C LEU A 177 12.61 -1.37 -8.84
N LEU A 178 12.20 -2.19 -7.90
CA LEU A 178 13.08 -2.92 -6.99
C LEU A 178 13.26 -4.35 -7.50
N LEU A 179 14.49 -4.77 -7.63
CA LEU A 179 14.82 -6.17 -7.79
C LEU A 179 14.84 -6.85 -6.40
N ASN A 180 14.67 -8.15 -6.40
CA ASN A 180 14.98 -8.95 -5.21
C ASN A 180 16.49 -9.27 -5.17
N ILE A 181 16.91 -10.02 -4.16
CA ILE A 181 18.30 -10.43 -3.97
C ILE A 181 18.82 -11.41 -5.05
N HIS A 182 17.94 -11.96 -5.88
CA HIS A 182 18.28 -12.82 -7.01
C HIS A 182 18.33 -12.07 -8.34
N GLY A 183 18.09 -10.75 -8.34
CA GLY A 183 18.10 -9.93 -9.55
C GLY A 183 16.78 -9.92 -10.35
N GLU A 184 15.72 -10.56 -9.84
CA GLU A 184 14.40 -10.58 -10.46
C GLU A 184 13.59 -9.34 -10.09
N ILE A 185 12.74 -8.83 -10.98
CA ILE A 185 11.79 -7.75 -10.67
C ILE A 185 10.86 -8.21 -9.55
N CYS A 186 10.70 -7.34 -8.55
CA CYS A 186 9.87 -7.61 -7.39
C CYS A 186 8.64 -6.68 -7.32
N CYS A 187 8.85 -5.37 -7.32
CA CYS A 187 7.79 -4.37 -7.12
C CYS A 187 8.29 -2.96 -7.45
N GLY A 188 7.40 -1.96 -7.45
CA GLY A 188 7.75 -0.55 -7.30
C GLY A 188 7.98 -0.18 -5.83
N THR A 189 8.23 1.11 -5.55
CA THR A 189 8.51 1.56 -4.18
C THR A 189 7.29 1.44 -3.24
N THR A 190 6.07 1.55 -3.77
CA THR A 190 4.80 1.47 -3.01
C THR A 190 3.73 0.63 -3.70
N SER A 191 4.06 -0.07 -4.80
CA SER A 191 3.10 -0.72 -5.68
C SER A 191 3.60 -2.10 -6.12
N ASN A 192 2.68 -3.01 -6.41
CA ASN A 192 3.02 -4.21 -7.16
C ASN A 192 3.23 -3.86 -8.63
N ILE A 193 4.02 -4.67 -9.32
CA ILE A 193 4.20 -4.54 -10.77
C ILE A 193 3.32 -5.56 -11.50
N LEU A 194 2.73 -5.12 -12.60
CA LEU A 194 2.03 -5.96 -13.57
C LEU A 194 2.71 -5.80 -14.92
N VAL A 195 2.85 -6.89 -15.63
CA VAL A 195 3.39 -6.94 -17.00
C VAL A 195 2.35 -7.61 -17.89
N LYS A 196 1.95 -6.94 -18.95
CA LYS A 196 1.13 -7.53 -20.00
C LYS A 196 2.03 -7.93 -21.15
N ARG A 197 2.00 -9.20 -21.50
CA ARG A 197 2.77 -9.83 -22.57
C ARG A 197 1.86 -10.76 -23.35
N GLU A 198 1.85 -10.67 -24.66
CA GLU A 198 0.99 -11.50 -25.53
C GLU A 198 -0.49 -11.51 -25.10
N GLY A 199 -0.99 -10.35 -24.66
CA GLY A 199 -2.38 -10.19 -24.21
C GLY A 199 -2.70 -10.65 -22.79
N HIS A 200 -1.76 -11.28 -22.07
CA HIS A 200 -1.92 -11.81 -20.73
C HIS A 200 -1.21 -10.96 -19.67
N TRP A 201 -1.85 -10.78 -18.51
CA TRP A 201 -1.24 -10.06 -17.38
C TRP A 201 -0.48 -11.00 -16.46
N PHE A 202 0.72 -10.57 -16.07
CA PHE A 202 1.61 -11.29 -15.17
C PHE A 202 2.06 -10.39 -14.02
N THR A 203 2.44 -11.02 -12.89
CA THR A 203 3.01 -10.35 -11.72
C THR A 203 4.04 -11.27 -11.07
N PRO A 204 5.09 -10.75 -10.41
CA PRO A 204 6.02 -11.58 -9.65
C PRO A 204 5.30 -12.40 -8.58
N PRO A 205 5.72 -13.66 -8.34
CA PRO A 205 5.20 -14.46 -7.24
C PRO A 205 5.62 -13.87 -5.88
N LEU A 206 4.87 -14.16 -4.83
CA LEU A 206 5.19 -13.65 -3.49
C LEU A 206 6.59 -14.04 -3.03
N LYS A 207 7.10 -15.22 -3.43
CA LYS A 207 8.47 -15.66 -3.13
C LYS A 207 9.56 -14.73 -3.65
N SER A 208 9.26 -13.84 -4.61
CA SER A 208 10.17 -12.79 -5.06
C SER A 208 10.31 -11.66 -4.03
N GLY A 209 9.52 -11.64 -2.95
CA GLY A 209 9.61 -10.65 -1.86
C GLY A 209 8.71 -9.44 -2.03
N CYS A 210 7.72 -9.48 -2.90
CA CYS A 210 6.72 -8.43 -3.03
C CYS A 210 5.64 -8.54 -1.95
N LEU A 211 5.04 -7.38 -1.62
CA LEU A 211 3.87 -7.36 -0.74
C LEU A 211 2.70 -8.10 -1.41
N PRO A 212 1.91 -8.92 -0.67
CA PRO A 212 0.63 -9.46 -1.15
C PRO A 212 -0.40 -8.32 -1.29
N GLY A 213 -0.29 -7.55 -2.36
CA GLY A 213 -1.14 -6.37 -2.61
C GLY A 213 -2.58 -6.78 -2.88
N ILE A 214 -3.54 -5.99 -2.39
CA ILE A 214 -4.97 -6.29 -2.51
C ILE A 214 -5.39 -6.33 -3.97
N MET A 215 -5.04 -5.33 -4.78
CA MET A 215 -5.38 -5.29 -6.20
C MET A 215 -4.68 -6.41 -7.00
N ARG A 216 -3.43 -6.73 -6.65
CA ARG A 216 -2.69 -7.86 -7.21
C ARG A 216 -3.42 -9.18 -6.92
N GLN A 217 -3.78 -9.43 -5.66
CA GLN A 217 -4.47 -10.65 -5.26
C GLN A 217 -5.84 -10.74 -5.93
N ARG A 218 -6.59 -9.63 -5.98
CA ARG A 218 -7.88 -9.57 -6.66
C ARG A 218 -7.80 -9.96 -8.14
N GLY A 219 -6.75 -9.50 -8.84
CA GLY A 219 -6.53 -9.88 -10.25
C GLY A 219 -6.22 -11.38 -10.41
N ILE A 220 -5.51 -11.98 -9.46
CA ILE A 220 -5.24 -13.42 -9.45
C ILE A 220 -6.52 -14.21 -9.18
N ASP A 221 -7.31 -13.83 -8.17
CA ASP A 221 -8.57 -14.51 -7.80
C ASP A 221 -9.61 -14.45 -8.93
N LEU A 222 -9.57 -13.39 -9.74
CA LEU A 222 -10.40 -13.24 -10.94
C LEU A 222 -9.83 -13.94 -12.19
N ASN A 223 -8.69 -14.63 -12.07
CA ASN A 223 -7.96 -15.24 -13.20
C ASN A 223 -7.57 -14.25 -14.31
N ILE A 224 -7.45 -12.96 -14.00
CA ILE A 224 -6.98 -11.91 -14.92
C ILE A 224 -5.45 -11.84 -14.92
N ILE A 225 -4.82 -12.07 -13.76
CA ILE A 225 -3.38 -11.98 -13.56
C ILE A 225 -2.82 -13.35 -13.18
N LYS A 226 -1.68 -13.72 -13.75
CA LYS A 226 -0.94 -14.95 -13.43
C LYS A 226 0.40 -14.60 -12.78
N GLU A 227 0.86 -15.44 -11.87
CA GLU A 227 2.19 -15.29 -11.27
C GLU A 227 3.26 -15.89 -12.19
N THR A 228 4.33 -15.12 -12.43
CA THR A 228 5.55 -15.60 -13.10
C THR A 228 6.75 -14.75 -12.68
N LEU A 229 7.95 -15.29 -12.83
CA LEU A 229 9.16 -14.50 -12.69
C LEU A 229 9.25 -13.51 -13.85
N ILE A 230 9.69 -12.29 -13.57
CA ILE A 230 9.78 -11.20 -14.53
C ILE A 230 11.20 -10.67 -14.54
N GLU A 231 11.80 -10.64 -15.74
CA GLU A 231 13.10 -10.08 -16.01
C GLU A 231 13.12 -8.55 -15.82
N ALA A 232 14.30 -8.01 -15.49
CA ALA A 232 14.47 -6.57 -15.26
C ALA A 232 14.38 -5.72 -16.55
N ILE A 233 14.48 -6.36 -17.71
CA ILE A 233 14.44 -5.71 -19.03
C ILE A 233 13.08 -6.03 -19.66
N PRO A 234 12.27 -5.01 -19.98
CA PRO A 234 11.02 -5.24 -20.70
C PRO A 234 11.27 -5.87 -22.07
N GLU A 235 10.39 -6.79 -22.47
CA GLU A 235 10.37 -7.31 -23.85
C GLU A 235 9.69 -6.32 -24.81
N ASP A 236 9.82 -6.57 -26.12
CA ASP A 236 9.15 -5.76 -27.10
C ASP A 236 7.63 -6.00 -27.03
N ASN A 237 6.87 -4.90 -27.10
CA ASN A 237 5.41 -4.85 -26.94
C ASN A 237 4.86 -5.17 -25.55
N ASP A 238 5.71 -5.32 -24.51
CA ASP A 238 5.22 -5.36 -23.13
C ASP A 238 4.51 -4.05 -22.75
N GLU A 239 3.46 -4.17 -21.94
CA GLU A 239 2.88 -3.06 -21.18
C GLU A 239 3.14 -3.31 -19.69
N TRP A 240 3.72 -2.34 -19.01
CA TRP A 240 4.02 -2.45 -17.59
C TRP A 240 3.23 -1.45 -16.77
N PHE A 241 2.64 -1.89 -15.65
CA PHE A 241 1.87 -1.05 -14.73
C PHE A 241 2.39 -1.18 -13.30
N LEU A 242 2.37 -0.07 -12.55
CA LEU A 242 2.47 -0.09 -11.08
C LEU A 242 1.07 0.06 -10.49
N ILE A 243 0.64 -0.92 -9.68
CA ILE A 243 -0.71 -0.97 -9.13
C ILE A 243 -0.72 -1.08 -7.61
N ASN A 244 -1.64 -0.35 -6.98
CA ASN A 244 -2.00 -0.50 -5.57
C ASN A 244 -3.49 -0.14 -5.37
N SER A 245 -3.96 -0.08 -4.12
CA SER A 245 -5.37 0.21 -3.81
C SER A 245 -5.80 1.64 -4.13
N LEU A 246 -4.87 2.55 -4.41
CA LEU A 246 -5.14 3.98 -4.65
C LEU A 246 -4.84 4.43 -6.08
N SER A 247 -4.11 3.63 -6.86
CA SER A 247 -3.62 4.03 -8.18
C SER A 247 -3.30 2.85 -9.08
N CYS A 248 -3.26 3.14 -10.39
CA CYS A 248 -2.74 2.24 -11.40
C CYS A 248 -2.01 3.08 -12.45
N HIS A 249 -0.68 3.07 -12.39
CA HIS A 249 0.18 3.88 -13.24
C HIS A 249 0.76 3.05 -14.37
N PRO A 250 0.40 3.32 -15.64
CA PRO A 250 1.15 2.78 -16.76
C PRO A 250 2.59 3.28 -16.74
N ILE A 251 3.52 2.40 -17.02
CA ILE A 251 4.94 2.75 -17.15
C ILE A 251 5.22 3.02 -18.63
N GLN A 252 5.50 4.27 -18.95
CA GLN A 252 5.84 4.68 -20.32
C GLN A 252 7.34 4.49 -20.63
N LYS A 253 8.18 4.33 -19.59
CA LYS A 253 9.62 4.19 -19.74
C LYS A 253 10.24 3.42 -18.57
N VAL A 254 11.09 2.46 -18.86
CA VAL A 254 11.93 1.75 -17.88
C VAL A 254 13.40 1.98 -18.26
N ASN A 255 14.17 2.66 -17.42
CA ASN A 255 15.51 3.16 -17.73
C ASN A 255 15.50 3.95 -19.07
N GLN A 256 16.16 3.43 -20.10
CA GLN A 256 16.18 4.06 -21.43
C GLN A 256 15.15 3.46 -22.40
N LYS A 257 14.44 2.38 -22.03
CA LYS A 257 13.50 1.69 -22.91
C LYS A 257 12.09 2.30 -22.78
N GLU A 258 11.59 2.85 -23.88
CA GLU A 258 10.20 3.32 -23.98
C GLU A 258 9.25 2.12 -24.11
N LEU A 259 8.06 2.23 -23.47
CA LEU A 259 7.01 1.22 -23.52
C LEU A 259 5.73 1.77 -24.15
N LYS A 260 5.04 0.95 -24.90
CA LYS A 260 3.71 1.27 -25.42
C LYS A 260 2.65 1.09 -24.33
N ILE A 261 1.64 1.96 -24.35
CA ILE A 261 0.48 1.86 -23.48
C ILE A 261 -0.74 1.78 -24.37
N SER A 262 -1.42 0.63 -24.41
CA SER A 262 -2.64 0.41 -25.13
C SER A 262 -3.85 0.18 -24.22
N THR A 263 -3.60 -0.30 -23.01
CA THR A 263 -4.63 -0.60 -22.01
C THR A 263 -5.01 0.66 -21.23
N ASN A 264 -6.31 0.96 -21.15
CA ASN A 264 -6.80 2.05 -20.29
C ASN A 264 -6.63 1.67 -18.81
N PRO A 265 -5.78 2.36 -18.05
CA PRO A 265 -5.43 1.96 -16.67
C PRO A 265 -6.61 2.09 -15.71
N LYS A 266 -7.44 3.13 -15.86
CA LYS A 266 -8.63 3.33 -15.01
C LYS A 266 -9.66 2.22 -15.23
N LYS A 267 -9.95 1.88 -16.49
CA LYS A 267 -10.91 0.81 -16.83
C LYS A 267 -10.41 -0.54 -16.32
N PHE A 268 -9.13 -0.85 -16.52
CA PHE A 268 -8.50 -2.06 -16.01
C PHE A 268 -8.58 -2.13 -14.47
N TRP A 269 -8.18 -1.06 -13.78
CA TRP A 269 -8.16 -1.00 -12.33
C TRP A 269 -9.58 -1.13 -11.72
N LEU A 270 -10.58 -0.46 -12.30
CA LEU A 270 -11.98 -0.59 -11.88
C LEU A 270 -12.52 -2.02 -12.07
N SER A 271 -12.10 -2.72 -13.13
CA SER A 271 -12.53 -4.11 -13.37
C SER A 271 -12.06 -5.07 -12.27
N LEU A 272 -11.01 -4.73 -11.52
CA LEU A 272 -10.54 -5.52 -10.38
C LEU A 272 -11.35 -5.25 -9.09
N LEU A 273 -12.02 -4.08 -8.99
CA LEU A 273 -12.91 -3.75 -7.88
C LEU A 273 -14.29 -4.38 -8.04
N ASP A 274 -14.71 -4.69 -9.27
CA ASP A 274 -16.06 -5.16 -9.56
C ASP A 274 -16.30 -6.57 -8.99
N SER A 275 -17.24 -6.68 -8.04
CA SER A 275 -17.58 -7.92 -7.36
C SER A 275 -18.51 -8.84 -8.19
N LYS A 276 -18.98 -8.38 -9.35
CA LYS A 276 -19.99 -9.08 -10.17
C LYS A 276 -19.46 -10.19 -11.09
N LYS A 277 -18.16 -10.48 -11.07
CA LYS A 277 -17.59 -11.62 -11.83
C LYS A 277 -17.25 -12.76 -10.87
N LYS A 278 -18.28 -13.41 -10.37
CA LYS A 278 -18.23 -14.79 -9.85
C LYS A 278 -19.05 -15.67 -10.77
#